data_32ffa5c55b3590bb69651161d5f71732
#
_entry.id   32ffa5c55b3590bb69651161d5f71732
#
_cell.length_a   1.000
_cell.length_b   1.000
_cell.length_c   1.000
_cell.angle_alpha   90.00
_cell.angle_beta   90.00
_cell.angle_gamma   90.00
#
_symmetry.space_group_name_H-M   'P 1'
#
loop_
_entity.id
_entity.type
_entity.pdbx_description
1 polymer ?
#
loop_
_entity_poly.entity_id
_entity_poly.type
_entity_poly.pdbx_seq_one_letter_code
_entity_poly.pdbx_strand_id
1 'polypeptide(L)'
;MIIKTGQGTIPLITLIGIWSISALNALPGLAVSPILGKLSAIFPHSTELDIQMLSSLPSLLIIPFIILSGKLTEKVNNIWLLQIGLSIFAVSGVLYLLSTKMWQLIAVSALLGIGSGLIVPLSTGLISRFFVGAYRTKQFGLSSAITNVTLVLATILPGYLAEVNWHLPFLVYLFPLISIILSFYLKKNIDPLPVHATVSEKDKTVTADPAFGKLGIQVKHLMQIMGFYGLATYLVIIVSFNLPFLMKEYHFTSGNSGIMISLFFLAIMAPGFILNQIVDLLGKKTKFYCLLSIALGMLLILISRTEWLIGLGCIFTGFAYGVIQPIAYDKTTRTAIPSKVTLALAFVMAMNYLAILLCPFIINV
;
A
#
# COMPACT_ATOMS: atom_id res chain seq x y z
N MET A 1 -23.85 -13.51 5.54
CA MET A 1 -22.80 -14.38 4.98
C MET A 1 -21.64 -14.43 5.98
N ILE A 2 -21.11 -15.62 6.26
CA ILE A 2 -20.05 -15.87 7.25
C ILE A 2 -18.79 -16.31 6.50
N ILE A 3 -17.64 -15.79 6.88
CA ILE A 3 -16.35 -16.03 6.22
C ILE A 3 -15.45 -16.83 7.14
N LYS A 4 -14.84 -17.91 6.63
CA LYS A 4 -13.84 -18.72 7.35
C LYS A 4 -12.50 -17.98 7.44
N THR A 5 -11.86 -18.04 8.61
CA THR A 5 -10.59 -17.34 8.88
C THR A 5 -9.40 -18.29 9.10
N GLY A 6 -9.68 -19.59 9.21
CA GLY A 6 -8.69 -20.60 9.59
C GLY A 6 -8.56 -20.84 11.11
N GLN A 7 -9.06 -19.90 11.92
CA GLN A 7 -9.15 -20.03 13.38
C GLN A 7 -10.58 -19.80 13.93
N GLY A 8 -11.54 -19.55 13.02
CA GLY A 8 -12.94 -19.30 13.34
C GLY A 8 -13.66 -18.73 12.13
N THR A 9 -14.69 -17.94 12.40
CA THR A 9 -15.51 -17.29 11.36
C THR A 9 -15.78 -15.83 11.73
N ILE A 10 -15.88 -14.96 10.72
CA ILE A 10 -16.24 -13.55 10.88
C ILE A 10 -17.42 -13.20 9.97
N PRO A 11 -18.23 -12.20 10.33
CA PRO A 11 -19.25 -11.64 9.44
C PRO A 11 -18.62 -11.00 8.20
N LEU A 12 -19.33 -11.03 7.07
CA LEU A 12 -18.88 -10.39 5.81
C LEU A 12 -18.63 -8.88 6.00
N ILE A 13 -19.43 -8.20 6.82
CA ILE A 13 -19.27 -6.75 7.07
C ILE A 13 -17.91 -6.44 7.72
N THR A 14 -17.39 -7.32 8.58
CA THR A 14 -16.05 -7.19 9.16
C THR A 14 -14.98 -7.27 8.07
N LEU A 15 -15.13 -8.20 7.12
CA LEU A 15 -14.21 -8.34 5.98
C LEU A 15 -14.27 -7.11 5.07
N ILE A 16 -15.46 -6.60 4.76
CA ILE A 16 -15.64 -5.36 3.98
C ILE A 16 -14.98 -4.18 4.71
N GLY A 17 -15.09 -4.11 6.03
CA GLY A 17 -14.39 -3.11 6.84
C GLY A 17 -12.87 -3.19 6.68
N ILE A 18 -12.27 -4.38 6.74
CA ILE A 18 -10.84 -4.59 6.52
C ILE A 18 -10.43 -4.17 5.09
N TRP A 19 -11.21 -4.54 4.09
CA TRP A 19 -10.94 -4.20 2.69
C TRP A 19 -11.10 -2.69 2.41
N SER A 20 -12.08 -2.01 3.03
CA SER A 20 -12.23 -0.57 2.90
C SER A 20 -11.01 0.20 3.43
N ILE A 21 -10.41 -0.28 4.53
CA ILE A 21 -9.19 0.29 5.08
C ILE A 21 -8.00 0.01 4.14
N SER A 22 -7.93 -1.19 3.56
CA SER A 22 -6.87 -1.55 2.59
C SER A 22 -6.93 -0.67 1.34
N ALA A 23 -8.13 -0.31 0.88
CA ALA A 23 -8.34 0.58 -0.26
C ALA A 23 -7.71 1.97 -0.04
N LEU A 24 -7.69 2.47 1.20
CA LEU A 24 -7.11 3.78 1.53
C LEU A 24 -5.59 3.85 1.34
N ASN A 25 -4.90 2.72 1.38
CA ASN A 25 -3.43 2.68 1.28
C ASN A 25 -2.91 3.22 -0.07
N ALA A 26 -3.73 3.20 -1.12
CA ALA A 26 -3.36 3.68 -2.45
C ALA A 26 -3.58 5.19 -2.66
N LEU A 27 -4.42 5.83 -1.83
CA LEU A 27 -4.88 7.19 -2.08
C LEU A 27 -3.83 8.29 -1.83
N PRO A 28 -2.96 8.21 -0.79
CA PRO A 28 -2.01 9.28 -0.50
C PRO A 28 -0.98 9.46 -1.62
N GLY A 29 -0.82 10.68 -2.06
CA GLY A 29 0.17 11.07 -3.07
C GLY A 29 -0.21 10.78 -4.53
N LEU A 30 -0.93 9.70 -4.82
CA LEU A 30 -1.23 9.31 -6.19
C LEU A 30 -2.58 9.84 -6.71
N ALA A 31 -3.57 10.04 -5.84
CA ALA A 31 -4.87 10.57 -6.25
C ALA A 31 -4.81 12.03 -6.76
N VAL A 32 -3.80 12.79 -6.36
CA VAL A 32 -3.57 14.17 -6.82
C VAL A 32 -2.73 14.23 -8.12
N SER A 33 -1.97 13.20 -8.43
CA SER A 33 -1.08 13.18 -9.60
C SER A 33 -1.75 13.63 -10.91
N PRO A 34 -2.97 13.20 -11.25
CA PRO A 34 -3.62 13.59 -12.51
C PRO A 34 -3.94 15.09 -12.61
N ILE A 35 -4.04 15.78 -11.49
CA ILE A 35 -4.46 17.21 -11.46
C ILE A 35 -3.29 18.18 -11.23
N LEU A 36 -2.06 17.69 -11.01
CA LEU A 36 -0.90 18.55 -10.75
C LEU A 36 -0.69 19.58 -11.86
N GLY A 37 -0.80 19.18 -13.13
CA GLY A 37 -0.70 20.10 -14.26
C GLY A 37 -1.80 21.17 -14.29
N LYS A 38 -3.00 20.86 -13.82
CA LYS A 38 -4.10 21.83 -13.70
C LYS A 38 -3.90 22.79 -12.55
N LEU A 39 -3.37 22.30 -11.42
CA LEU A 39 -3.02 23.12 -10.27
C LEU A 39 -1.93 24.14 -10.60
N SER A 40 -0.98 23.84 -11.49
CA SER A 40 0.03 24.80 -11.95
C SER A 40 -0.60 25.97 -12.71
N ALA A 41 -1.65 25.73 -13.49
CA ALA A 41 -2.38 26.80 -14.17
C ALA A 41 -3.25 27.64 -13.23
N ILE A 42 -3.80 27.03 -12.16
CA ILE A 42 -4.65 27.72 -11.19
C ILE A 42 -3.82 28.58 -10.21
N PHE A 43 -2.61 28.11 -9.88
CA PHE A 43 -1.69 28.81 -8.96
C PHE A 43 -0.40 29.24 -9.68
N PRO A 44 -0.45 30.23 -10.58
CA PRO A 44 0.68 30.62 -11.43
C PRO A 44 1.87 31.22 -10.65
N HIS A 45 1.68 31.63 -9.40
CA HIS A 45 2.74 32.12 -8.52
C HIS A 45 3.42 31.02 -7.69
N SER A 46 2.95 29.77 -7.81
CA SER A 46 3.54 28.65 -7.11
C SER A 46 4.66 28.03 -7.95
N THR A 47 5.72 27.60 -7.28
CA THR A 47 6.82 26.90 -7.94
C THR A 47 6.41 25.48 -8.33
N GLU A 48 7.11 24.87 -9.28
CA GLU A 48 6.91 23.43 -9.59
C GLU A 48 7.14 22.56 -8.37
N LEU A 49 8.08 22.96 -7.49
CA LEU A 49 8.35 22.27 -6.24
C LEU A 49 7.12 22.28 -5.32
N ASP A 50 6.43 23.42 -5.17
CA ASP A 50 5.21 23.51 -4.33
C ASP A 50 4.13 22.55 -4.82
N ILE A 51 3.98 22.42 -6.14
CA ILE A 51 2.99 21.52 -6.74
C ILE A 51 3.40 20.06 -6.53
N GLN A 52 4.67 19.73 -6.72
CA GLN A 52 5.17 18.37 -6.48
C GLN A 52 5.10 17.96 -5.01
N MET A 53 5.21 18.91 -4.07
CA MET A 53 5.05 18.64 -2.63
C MET A 53 3.68 18.06 -2.29
N LEU A 54 2.63 18.33 -3.06
CA LEU A 54 1.30 17.76 -2.83
C LEU A 54 1.29 16.22 -2.91
N SER A 55 2.15 15.63 -3.72
CA SER A 55 2.27 14.18 -3.87
C SER A 55 3.43 13.58 -3.06
N SER A 56 4.55 14.30 -2.92
CA SER A 56 5.75 13.78 -2.26
C SER A 56 5.73 13.94 -0.75
N LEU A 57 5.16 15.03 -0.22
CA LEU A 57 5.12 15.29 1.22
C LEU A 57 4.29 14.25 2.01
N PRO A 58 3.11 13.80 1.54
CA PRO A 58 2.43 12.67 2.18
C PRO A 58 3.32 11.44 2.27
N SER A 59 3.98 11.05 1.19
CA SER A 59 4.85 9.86 1.15
C SER A 59 6.02 9.97 2.13
N LEU A 60 6.61 11.16 2.27
CA LEU A 60 7.68 11.43 3.23
C LEU A 60 7.19 11.27 4.67
N LEU A 61 6.03 11.82 5.00
CA LEU A 61 5.47 11.76 6.36
C LEU A 61 4.88 10.38 6.71
N ILE A 62 4.40 9.63 5.74
CA ILE A 62 3.95 8.26 5.95
C ILE A 62 5.05 7.42 6.62
N ILE A 63 6.33 7.54 6.21
CA ILE A 63 7.42 6.70 6.71
C ILE A 63 7.58 6.76 8.25
N PRO A 64 7.78 7.91 8.88
CA PRO A 64 7.92 7.97 10.34
C PRO A 64 6.64 7.56 11.07
N PHE A 65 5.46 7.91 10.53
CA PHE A 65 4.18 7.59 11.15
C PHE A 65 3.77 6.11 11.00
N ILE A 66 4.19 5.40 9.96
CA ILE A 66 4.08 3.94 9.87
C ILE A 66 4.83 3.28 11.05
N ILE A 67 6.07 3.67 11.29
CA ILE A 67 6.90 3.10 12.37
C ILE A 67 6.30 3.46 13.74
N LEU A 68 5.88 4.71 13.91
CA LEU A 68 5.22 5.16 15.13
C LEU A 68 3.94 4.37 15.40
N SER A 69 3.09 4.20 14.40
CA SER A 69 1.87 3.39 14.47
C SER A 69 2.19 1.96 14.89
N GLY A 70 3.16 1.31 14.23
CA GLY A 70 3.59 -0.04 14.60
C GLY A 70 4.01 -0.17 16.06
N LYS A 71 4.74 0.82 16.62
CA LYS A 71 5.10 0.85 18.03
C LYS A 71 3.91 1.11 18.96
N LEU A 72 3.01 2.00 18.56
CA LEU A 72 1.83 2.34 19.37
C LEU A 72 0.88 1.15 19.52
N THR A 73 0.81 0.25 18.54
CA THR A 73 -0.02 -0.97 18.60
C THR A 73 0.39 -1.93 19.73
N GLU A 74 1.60 -1.80 20.27
CA GLU A 74 2.04 -2.57 21.43
C GLU A 74 1.40 -2.08 22.75
N LYS A 75 0.97 -0.82 22.81
CA LYS A 75 0.50 -0.16 24.04
C LYS A 75 -0.96 0.29 23.98
N VAL A 76 -1.47 0.54 22.78
CA VAL A 76 -2.78 1.14 22.54
C VAL A 76 -3.67 0.17 21.76
N ASN A 77 -4.97 0.27 21.96
CA ASN A 77 -5.93 -0.51 21.19
C ASN A 77 -5.86 -0.15 19.70
N ASN A 78 -5.64 -1.16 18.85
CA ASN A 78 -5.47 -1.02 17.42
C ASN A 78 -6.66 -0.34 16.74
N ILE A 79 -7.90 -0.60 17.22
CA ILE A 79 -9.11 0.00 16.65
C ILE A 79 -9.18 1.49 16.99
N TRP A 80 -8.83 1.87 18.21
CA TRP A 80 -8.79 3.27 18.59
C TRP A 80 -7.75 4.06 17.77
N LEU A 81 -6.54 3.49 17.64
CA LEU A 81 -5.49 4.08 16.82
C LEU A 81 -5.89 4.19 15.35
N LEU A 82 -6.57 3.16 14.82
CA LEU A 82 -7.14 3.16 13.48
C LEU A 82 -8.17 4.28 13.29
N GLN A 83 -9.09 4.44 14.25
CA GLN A 83 -10.12 5.50 14.19
C GLN A 83 -9.49 6.90 14.21
N ILE A 84 -8.42 7.11 15.00
CA ILE A 84 -7.67 8.39 14.97
C ILE A 84 -7.07 8.60 13.58
N GLY A 85 -6.36 7.63 13.02
CA GLY A 85 -5.76 7.74 11.69
C GLY A 85 -6.80 8.03 10.61
N LEU A 86 -7.94 7.30 10.62
CA LEU A 86 -9.06 7.52 9.70
C LEU A 86 -9.67 8.91 9.86
N SER A 87 -9.82 9.40 11.09
CA SER A 87 -10.35 10.74 11.36
C SER A 87 -9.42 11.84 10.85
N ILE A 88 -8.11 11.72 11.08
CA ILE A 88 -7.11 12.66 10.55
C ILE A 88 -7.17 12.67 9.01
N PHE A 89 -7.25 11.49 8.39
CA PHE A 89 -7.35 11.37 6.94
C PHE A 89 -8.65 12.03 6.42
N ALA A 90 -9.82 11.75 7.03
CA ALA A 90 -11.10 12.33 6.63
C ALA A 90 -11.11 13.86 6.80
N VAL A 91 -10.56 14.36 7.90
CA VAL A 91 -10.39 15.80 8.14
C VAL A 91 -9.53 16.43 7.06
N SER A 92 -8.43 15.75 6.65
CA SER A 92 -7.61 16.22 5.52
C SER A 92 -8.44 16.33 4.24
N GLY A 93 -9.31 15.35 3.95
CA GLY A 93 -10.21 15.40 2.80
C GLY A 93 -11.13 16.62 2.82
N VAL A 94 -11.74 16.93 3.97
CA VAL A 94 -12.57 18.13 4.13
C VAL A 94 -11.75 19.41 3.97
N LEU A 95 -10.57 19.47 4.58
CA LEU A 95 -9.70 20.64 4.49
C LEU A 95 -9.20 20.88 3.05
N TYR A 96 -8.96 19.84 2.26
CA TYR A 96 -8.63 19.99 0.85
C TYR A 96 -9.75 20.68 0.07
N LEU A 97 -11.02 20.34 0.33
CA LEU A 97 -12.18 20.96 -0.32
C LEU A 97 -12.36 22.44 0.06
N LEU A 98 -11.88 22.83 1.24
CA LEU A 98 -11.96 24.21 1.75
C LEU A 98 -10.71 25.03 1.41
N SER A 99 -9.65 24.39 0.92
CA SER A 99 -8.38 25.06 0.65
C SER A 99 -8.45 25.90 -0.63
N THR A 100 -8.04 27.16 -0.54
CA THR A 100 -8.04 28.12 -1.64
C THR A 100 -6.63 28.60 -2.02
N LYS A 101 -5.62 28.26 -1.21
CA LYS A 101 -4.22 28.70 -1.40
C LYS A 101 -3.29 27.49 -1.45
N MET A 102 -2.21 27.56 -2.22
CA MET A 102 -1.24 26.47 -2.37
C MET A 102 -0.63 26.02 -1.04
N TRP A 103 -0.23 26.94 -0.16
CA TRP A 103 0.34 26.58 1.14
C TRP A 103 -0.65 25.80 2.03
N GLN A 104 -1.97 26.06 1.91
CA GLN A 104 -2.99 25.28 2.61
C GLN A 104 -3.04 23.85 2.09
N LEU A 105 -3.03 23.67 0.77
CA LEU A 105 -2.99 22.36 0.14
C LEU A 105 -1.76 21.56 0.59
N ILE A 106 -0.59 22.20 0.66
CA ILE A 106 0.67 21.59 1.13
C ILE A 106 0.54 21.17 2.62
N ALA A 107 0.03 22.07 3.48
CA ALA A 107 -0.18 21.75 4.89
C ALA A 107 -1.18 20.59 5.10
N VAL A 108 -2.24 20.55 4.30
CA VAL A 108 -3.24 19.47 4.33
C VAL A 108 -2.64 18.16 3.80
N SER A 109 -1.76 18.22 2.79
CA SER A 109 -1.07 17.03 2.29
C SER A 109 -0.16 16.41 3.36
N ALA A 110 0.47 17.24 4.20
CA ALA A 110 1.22 16.77 5.36
C ALA A 110 0.31 16.04 6.37
N LEU A 111 -0.84 16.62 6.69
CA LEU A 111 -1.82 16.00 7.59
C LEU A 111 -2.35 14.66 7.03
N LEU A 112 -2.61 14.62 5.71
CA LEU A 112 -2.99 13.40 5.00
C LEU A 112 -1.93 12.30 5.16
N GLY A 113 -0.65 12.64 5.03
CA GLY A 113 0.48 11.71 5.22
C GLY A 113 0.54 11.16 6.64
N ILE A 114 0.30 12.00 7.65
CA ILE A 114 0.23 11.57 9.05
C ILE A 114 -0.91 10.55 9.26
N GLY A 115 -2.13 10.89 8.83
CA GLY A 115 -3.29 10.00 8.94
C GLY A 115 -3.06 8.66 8.25
N SER A 116 -2.54 8.69 7.04
CA SER A 116 -2.22 7.49 6.24
C SER A 116 -1.14 6.64 6.90
N GLY A 117 -0.06 7.24 7.40
CA GLY A 117 1.00 6.54 8.10
C GLY A 117 0.50 5.77 9.32
N LEU A 118 -0.50 6.30 10.03
CA LEU A 118 -1.13 5.58 11.14
C LEU A 118 -1.97 4.39 10.67
N ILE A 119 -2.66 4.48 9.52
CA ILE A 119 -3.60 3.48 9.03
C ILE A 119 -2.88 2.29 8.37
N VAL A 120 -1.84 2.56 7.58
CA VAL A 120 -1.17 1.58 6.70
C VAL A 120 -0.78 0.28 7.41
N PRO A 121 -0.04 0.27 8.54
CA PRO A 121 0.34 -0.98 9.20
C PRO A 121 -0.83 -1.64 9.93
N LEU A 122 -1.86 -0.87 10.30
CA LEU A 122 -3.05 -1.39 10.95
C LEU A 122 -3.92 -2.19 9.99
N SER A 123 -4.03 -1.78 8.73
CA SER A 123 -4.79 -2.49 7.71
C SER A 123 -4.27 -3.92 7.51
N THR A 124 -2.97 -4.07 7.35
CA THR A 124 -2.30 -5.38 7.21
C THR A 124 -2.23 -6.14 8.54
N GLY A 125 -2.05 -5.42 9.65
CA GLY A 125 -2.10 -5.98 11.01
C GLY A 125 -3.45 -6.62 11.32
N LEU A 126 -4.57 -6.02 10.91
CA LEU A 126 -5.91 -6.60 11.05
C LEU A 126 -6.03 -7.92 10.26
N ILE A 127 -5.53 -7.99 9.03
CA ILE A 127 -5.53 -9.24 8.26
C ILE A 127 -4.76 -10.33 9.01
N SER A 128 -3.57 -10.00 9.54
CA SER A 128 -2.76 -10.95 10.28
C SER A 128 -3.41 -11.45 11.59
N ARG A 129 -4.26 -10.62 12.19
CA ARG A 129 -4.97 -10.93 13.44
C ARG A 129 -6.20 -11.80 13.23
N PHE A 130 -6.97 -11.53 12.16
CA PHE A 130 -8.21 -12.27 11.89
C PHE A 130 -7.97 -13.57 11.13
N PHE A 131 -6.94 -13.66 10.30
CA PHE A 131 -6.73 -14.78 9.39
C PHE A 131 -5.42 -15.52 9.66
N VAL A 132 -5.42 -16.85 9.49
CA VAL A 132 -4.24 -17.70 9.64
C VAL A 132 -4.03 -18.62 8.43
N GLY A 133 -2.81 -19.08 8.24
CA GLY A 133 -2.44 -20.02 7.18
C GLY A 133 -2.80 -19.52 5.78
N ALA A 134 -3.33 -20.40 4.93
CA ALA A 134 -3.72 -20.09 3.55
C ALA A 134 -4.80 -18.98 3.45
N TYR A 135 -5.68 -18.89 4.45
CA TYR A 135 -6.69 -17.83 4.50
C TYR A 135 -6.03 -16.44 4.63
N ARG A 136 -4.97 -16.31 5.44
CA ARG A 136 -4.22 -15.06 5.60
C ARG A 136 -3.50 -14.66 4.31
N THR A 137 -2.80 -15.58 3.68
CA THR A 137 -2.11 -15.35 2.41
C THR A 137 -3.10 -14.88 1.32
N LYS A 138 -4.27 -15.55 1.24
CA LYS A 138 -5.36 -15.16 0.33
C LYS A 138 -5.85 -13.73 0.62
N GLN A 139 -6.03 -13.35 1.90
CA GLN A 139 -6.51 -12.01 2.25
C GLN A 139 -5.47 -10.93 1.97
N PHE A 140 -4.19 -11.19 2.13
CA PHE A 140 -3.15 -10.26 1.70
C PHE A 140 -3.16 -10.06 0.18
N GLY A 141 -3.37 -11.13 -0.60
CA GLY A 141 -3.53 -11.04 -2.05
C GLY A 141 -4.74 -10.20 -2.45
N LEU A 142 -5.91 -10.47 -1.85
CA LEU A 142 -7.13 -9.69 -2.11
C LEU A 142 -7.00 -8.24 -1.67
N SER A 143 -6.36 -7.97 -0.54
CA SER A 143 -6.06 -6.62 -0.07
C SER A 143 -5.19 -5.85 -1.08
N SER A 144 -4.15 -6.50 -1.61
CA SER A 144 -3.31 -5.94 -2.68
C SER A 144 -4.14 -5.65 -3.94
N ALA A 145 -5.00 -6.59 -4.35
CA ALA A 145 -5.87 -6.39 -5.51
C ALA A 145 -6.80 -5.18 -5.32
N ILE A 146 -7.46 -5.07 -4.16
CA ILE A 146 -8.36 -3.94 -3.83
C ILE A 146 -7.60 -2.62 -3.83
N THR A 147 -6.39 -2.58 -3.25
CA THR A 147 -5.54 -1.39 -3.25
C THR A 147 -5.25 -0.93 -4.68
N ASN A 148 -4.91 -1.84 -5.59
CA ASN A 148 -4.60 -1.50 -6.98
C ASN A 148 -5.86 -1.10 -7.78
N VAL A 149 -7.01 -1.75 -7.56
CA VAL A 149 -8.30 -1.29 -8.15
C VAL A 149 -8.60 0.13 -7.69
N THR A 150 -8.47 0.39 -6.39
CA THR A 150 -8.70 1.74 -5.85
C THR A 150 -7.75 2.75 -6.46
N LEU A 151 -6.48 2.38 -6.66
CA LEU A 151 -5.50 3.24 -7.31
C LEU A 151 -5.90 3.59 -8.75
N VAL A 152 -6.32 2.62 -9.54
CA VAL A 152 -6.81 2.85 -10.91
C VAL A 152 -8.01 3.80 -10.91
N LEU A 153 -8.99 3.56 -10.05
CA LEU A 153 -10.16 4.43 -9.93
C LEU A 153 -9.78 5.84 -9.44
N ALA A 154 -8.86 5.92 -8.47
CA ALA A 154 -8.38 7.17 -7.90
C ALA A 154 -7.46 7.97 -8.83
N THR A 155 -7.00 7.42 -9.94
CA THR A 155 -6.28 8.15 -10.98
C THR A 155 -7.22 8.60 -12.11
N ILE A 156 -8.19 7.78 -12.48
CA ILE A 156 -9.14 8.09 -13.56
C ILE A 156 -10.19 9.11 -13.13
N LEU A 157 -10.88 8.86 -12.00
CA LEU A 157 -11.98 9.71 -11.56
C LEU A 157 -11.58 11.16 -11.27
N PRO A 158 -10.47 11.45 -10.55
CA PRO A 158 -10.03 12.82 -10.34
C PRO A 158 -9.72 13.58 -11.62
N GLY A 159 -9.19 12.92 -12.65
CA GLY A 159 -8.94 13.52 -13.94
C GLY A 159 -10.22 14.11 -14.56
N TYR A 160 -11.29 13.34 -14.63
CA TYR A 160 -12.58 13.80 -15.15
C TYR A 160 -13.25 14.84 -14.22
N LEU A 161 -13.22 14.62 -12.92
CA LEU A 161 -13.80 15.56 -11.96
C LEU A 161 -13.12 16.94 -12.01
N ALA A 162 -11.81 16.97 -12.26
CA ALA A 162 -11.06 18.20 -12.39
C ALA A 162 -11.50 19.05 -13.60
N GLU A 163 -12.08 18.46 -14.64
CA GLU A 163 -12.60 19.20 -15.81
C GLU A 163 -13.78 20.08 -15.41
N VAL A 164 -14.59 19.63 -14.45
CA VAL A 164 -15.75 20.36 -13.95
C VAL A 164 -15.34 21.39 -12.91
N ASN A 165 -14.61 20.98 -11.88
CA ASN A 165 -14.10 21.85 -10.84
C ASN A 165 -12.84 21.24 -10.21
N TRP A 166 -11.80 22.01 -10.04
CA TRP A 166 -10.52 21.57 -9.51
C TRP A 166 -10.54 21.09 -8.04
N HIS A 167 -11.59 21.42 -7.27
CA HIS A 167 -11.78 20.90 -5.91
C HIS A 167 -12.39 19.49 -5.89
N LEU A 168 -13.20 19.12 -6.90
CA LEU A 168 -13.92 17.84 -6.90
C LEU A 168 -13.01 16.59 -6.82
N PRO A 169 -11.80 16.56 -7.42
CA PRO A 169 -10.86 15.46 -7.25
C PRO A 169 -10.58 15.09 -5.78
N PHE A 170 -10.57 16.07 -4.89
CA PHE A 170 -10.30 15.85 -3.47
C PHE A 170 -11.44 15.13 -2.73
N LEU A 171 -12.63 14.95 -3.35
CA LEU A 171 -13.71 14.10 -2.80
C LEU A 171 -13.25 12.66 -2.55
N VAL A 172 -12.27 12.17 -3.29
CA VAL A 172 -11.69 10.84 -3.07
C VAL A 172 -11.13 10.69 -1.66
N TYR A 173 -10.66 11.78 -1.06
CA TYR A 173 -10.14 11.79 0.31
C TYR A 173 -11.22 11.77 1.41
N LEU A 174 -12.51 11.79 1.04
CA LEU A 174 -13.62 11.55 1.98
C LEU A 174 -13.98 10.06 2.13
N PHE A 175 -13.40 9.18 1.30
CA PHE A 175 -13.62 7.73 1.37
C PHE A 175 -13.37 7.13 2.79
N PRO A 176 -12.44 7.64 3.62
CA PRO A 176 -12.27 7.19 5.00
C PRO A 176 -13.52 7.30 5.88
N LEU A 177 -14.47 8.18 5.57
CA LEU A 177 -15.73 8.28 6.31
C LEU A 177 -16.50 6.94 6.29
N ILE A 178 -16.50 6.25 5.16
CA ILE A 178 -17.10 4.91 5.03
C ILE A 178 -16.35 3.92 5.93
N SER A 179 -15.01 3.97 5.92
CA SER A 179 -14.17 3.09 6.74
C SER A 179 -14.32 3.37 8.24
N ILE A 180 -14.57 4.62 8.65
CA ILE A 180 -14.90 4.98 10.05
C ILE A 180 -16.18 4.27 10.48
N ILE A 181 -17.25 4.37 9.69
CA ILE A 181 -18.53 3.71 9.99
C ILE A 181 -18.33 2.19 10.12
N LEU A 182 -17.60 1.59 9.18
CA LEU A 182 -17.32 0.16 9.20
C LEU A 182 -16.42 -0.26 10.37
N SER A 183 -15.55 0.64 10.86
CA SER A 183 -14.66 0.35 12.00
C SER A 183 -15.41 0.10 13.32
N PHE A 184 -16.62 0.67 13.48
CA PHE A 184 -17.46 0.36 14.64
C PHE A 184 -17.94 -1.10 14.65
N TYR A 185 -18.18 -1.69 13.48
CA TYR A 185 -18.50 -3.12 13.38
C TYR A 185 -17.27 -4.00 13.65
N LEU A 186 -16.08 -3.54 13.29
CA LEU A 186 -14.83 -4.20 13.67
C LEU A 186 -14.68 -4.27 15.20
N LYS A 187 -14.98 -3.19 15.92
CA LYS A 187 -14.91 -3.13 17.38
C LYS A 187 -15.85 -4.13 18.06
N LYS A 188 -17.05 -4.33 17.53
CA LYS A 188 -18.06 -5.25 18.11
C LYS A 188 -17.67 -6.71 17.94
N ASN A 189 -16.95 -7.07 16.87
CA ASN A 189 -16.57 -8.45 16.54
C ASN A 189 -15.13 -8.80 16.96
N ILE A 190 -14.39 -7.82 17.43
CA ILE A 190 -13.19 -8.05 18.22
C ILE A 190 -13.67 -8.18 19.65
N ASP A 191 -14.05 -9.38 20.06
CA ASP A 191 -13.95 -9.72 21.48
C ASP A 191 -12.58 -9.21 21.94
N PRO A 192 -12.50 -8.64 23.14
CA PRO A 192 -11.20 -8.34 23.69
C PRO A 192 -10.46 -9.66 23.87
N LEU A 193 -9.87 -10.15 22.77
CA LEU A 193 -8.67 -10.93 22.92
C LEU A 193 -7.78 -9.97 23.69
N PRO A 194 -7.51 -10.28 24.96
CA PRO A 194 -6.98 -9.29 25.88
C PRO A 194 -5.76 -8.65 25.27
N VAL A 195 -5.73 -7.32 25.27
CA VAL A 195 -4.51 -6.52 25.04
C VAL A 195 -3.48 -6.88 26.10
N HIS A 196 -3.95 -7.47 27.18
CA HIS A 196 -3.33 -8.34 28.16
C HIS A 196 -4.02 -9.73 28.10
N ALA A 197 -4.21 -10.34 26.93
CA ALA A 197 -4.11 -11.77 26.96
C ALA A 197 -2.74 -11.95 27.54
N THR A 198 -2.76 -12.00 28.89
CA THR A 198 -1.77 -12.70 29.67
C THR A 198 -0.91 -13.41 28.67
N VAL A 199 0.33 -12.95 28.53
CA VAL A 199 1.36 -13.75 27.90
C VAL A 199 0.95 -15.19 28.17
N SER A 200 0.20 -15.76 27.21
CA SER A 200 -0.36 -17.09 27.34
C SER A 200 0.84 -17.94 27.66
N GLU A 201 0.69 -18.97 28.46
CA GLU A 201 1.83 -19.87 28.67
C GLU A 201 2.44 -20.31 27.35
N LYS A 202 1.63 -20.37 26.25
CA LYS A 202 2.11 -20.50 24.87
C LYS A 202 2.93 -19.32 24.36
N ASP A 203 2.62 -18.07 24.74
CA ASP A 203 3.43 -16.90 24.38
C ASP A 203 4.72 -16.82 25.22
N LYS A 204 4.70 -17.31 26.48
CA LYS A 204 5.91 -17.47 27.30
C LYS A 204 6.86 -18.51 26.71
N THR A 205 6.32 -19.59 26.17
CA THR A 205 7.13 -20.61 25.47
C THR A 205 7.65 -20.10 24.12
N VAL A 206 6.89 -19.26 23.39
CA VAL A 206 7.33 -18.62 22.14
C VAL A 206 8.32 -17.49 22.40
N THR A 207 8.18 -16.72 23.50
CA THR A 207 9.17 -15.69 23.90
C THR A 207 10.46 -16.31 24.46
N ALA A 208 10.41 -17.56 24.94
CA ALA A 208 11.58 -18.32 25.38
C ALA A 208 12.33 -18.99 24.21
N ASP A 209 11.79 -18.95 22.98
CA ASP A 209 12.49 -19.45 21.80
C ASP A 209 13.64 -18.49 21.45
N PRO A 210 14.92 -18.96 21.52
CA PRO A 210 16.10 -18.15 21.22
C PRO A 210 16.02 -17.47 19.84
N ALA A 211 15.22 -17.99 18.92
CA ALA A 211 15.05 -17.45 17.57
C ALA A 211 14.46 -16.03 17.53
N PHE A 212 13.62 -15.64 18.51
CA PHE A 212 12.99 -14.32 18.54
C PHE A 212 13.80 -13.26 19.29
N GLY A 213 14.83 -13.66 20.03
CA GLY A 213 15.67 -12.76 20.82
C GLY A 213 14.90 -11.87 21.81
N LYS A 214 15.60 -10.93 22.47
CA LYS A 214 14.99 -10.00 23.44
C LYS A 214 13.92 -9.05 22.84
N LEU A 215 13.94 -8.84 21.53
CA LEU A 215 13.02 -7.93 20.83
C LEU A 215 11.68 -8.59 20.45
N GLY A 216 11.55 -9.92 20.58
CA GLY A 216 10.37 -10.67 20.10
C GLY A 216 10.20 -10.64 18.57
N ILE A 217 11.28 -10.33 17.85
CA ILE A 217 11.34 -10.26 16.38
C ILE A 217 12.62 -10.94 15.91
N GLN A 218 12.52 -11.81 14.92
CA GLN A 218 13.66 -12.41 14.24
C GLN A 218 14.31 -11.39 13.29
N VAL A 219 15.12 -10.49 13.84
CA VAL A 219 15.67 -9.31 13.15
C VAL A 219 16.36 -9.70 11.84
N LYS A 220 17.17 -10.75 11.82
CA LYS A 220 17.88 -11.21 10.62
C LYS A 220 16.92 -11.58 9.48
N HIS A 221 15.88 -12.36 9.79
CA HIS A 221 14.88 -12.74 8.78
C HIS A 221 14.05 -11.54 8.32
N LEU A 222 13.68 -10.65 9.26
CA LEU A 222 12.96 -9.41 8.92
C LEU A 222 13.80 -8.54 7.98
N MET A 223 15.09 -8.31 8.26
CA MET A 223 15.99 -7.54 7.39
C MET A 223 16.12 -8.17 5.99
N GLN A 224 16.18 -9.50 5.89
CA GLN A 224 16.19 -10.18 4.59
C GLN A 224 14.90 -9.96 3.80
N ILE A 225 13.74 -9.99 4.48
CA ILE A 225 12.45 -9.70 3.83
C ILE A 225 12.39 -8.24 3.40
N MET A 226 12.80 -7.31 4.26
CA MET A 226 12.86 -5.88 3.97
C MET A 226 13.74 -5.59 2.76
N GLY A 227 14.95 -6.13 2.72
CA GLY A 227 15.88 -5.95 1.61
C GLY A 227 15.34 -6.51 0.29
N PHE A 228 14.82 -7.75 0.32
CA PHE A 228 14.21 -8.38 -0.86
C PHE A 228 12.98 -7.61 -1.36
N TYR A 229 12.06 -7.27 -0.46
CA TYR A 229 10.84 -6.55 -0.79
C TYR A 229 11.14 -5.11 -1.24
N GLY A 230 12.05 -4.42 -0.55
CA GLY A 230 12.47 -3.08 -0.93
C GLY A 230 13.11 -3.02 -2.32
N LEU A 231 14.00 -3.99 -2.64
CA LEU A 231 14.59 -4.10 -3.97
C LEU A 231 13.54 -4.38 -5.04
N ALA A 232 12.65 -5.37 -4.81
CA ALA A 232 11.60 -5.68 -5.77
C ALA A 232 10.66 -4.49 -5.99
N THR A 233 10.30 -3.78 -4.92
CA THR A 233 9.47 -2.57 -5.00
C THR A 233 10.19 -1.47 -5.78
N TYR A 234 11.48 -1.24 -5.52
CA TYR A 234 12.27 -0.23 -6.21
C TYR A 234 12.30 -0.49 -7.72
N LEU A 235 12.58 -1.73 -8.16
CA LEU A 235 12.57 -2.11 -9.57
C LEU A 235 11.22 -1.84 -10.25
N VAL A 236 10.14 -2.16 -9.55
CA VAL A 236 8.77 -1.98 -10.05
C VAL A 236 8.38 -0.50 -10.13
N ILE A 237 8.81 0.31 -9.16
CA ILE A 237 8.56 1.75 -9.14
C ILE A 237 9.33 2.45 -10.26
N ILE A 238 10.57 2.03 -10.55
CA ILE A 238 11.33 2.52 -11.72
C ILE A 238 10.48 2.40 -12.98
N VAL A 239 9.89 1.23 -13.23
CA VAL A 239 9.03 1.03 -14.41
C VAL A 239 7.85 2.01 -14.38
N SER A 240 7.14 2.09 -13.25
CA SER A 240 5.95 2.94 -13.13
C SER A 240 6.22 4.43 -13.39
N PHE A 241 7.36 4.95 -12.89
CA PHE A 241 7.70 6.37 -13.04
C PHE A 241 8.35 6.71 -14.39
N ASN A 242 9.14 5.79 -14.95
CA ASN A 242 9.89 6.08 -16.18
C ASN A 242 9.16 5.66 -17.46
N LEU A 243 8.19 4.77 -17.38
CA LEU A 243 7.45 4.30 -18.53
C LEU A 243 6.85 5.44 -19.38
N PRO A 244 6.22 6.51 -18.81
CA PRO A 244 5.71 7.63 -19.59
C PRO A 244 6.79 8.38 -20.37
N PHE A 245 7.98 8.53 -19.78
CA PHE A 245 9.11 9.23 -20.42
C PHE A 245 9.67 8.40 -21.56
N LEU A 246 9.86 7.08 -21.34
CA LEU A 246 10.30 6.14 -22.36
C LEU A 246 9.32 6.10 -23.56
N MET A 247 8.03 6.04 -23.27
CA MET A 247 6.98 6.04 -24.29
C MET A 247 6.99 7.35 -25.11
N LYS A 248 7.23 8.48 -24.44
CA LYS A 248 7.36 9.78 -25.10
C LYS A 248 8.61 9.84 -26.00
N GLU A 249 9.74 9.30 -25.55
CA GLU A 249 10.98 9.21 -26.31
C GLU A 249 10.78 8.38 -27.60
N TYR A 250 9.99 7.31 -27.51
CA TYR A 250 9.63 6.48 -28.67
C TYR A 250 8.48 7.06 -29.52
N HIS A 251 8.07 8.32 -29.29
CA HIS A 251 7.03 9.01 -30.01
C HIS A 251 5.62 8.38 -29.90
N PHE A 252 5.35 7.62 -28.85
CA PHE A 252 4.01 7.14 -28.57
C PHE A 252 3.12 8.22 -27.98
N THR A 253 1.80 8.08 -28.19
CA THR A 253 0.82 9.03 -27.65
C THR A 253 0.69 8.91 -26.13
N SER A 254 0.28 10.00 -25.48
CA SER A 254 0.00 10.00 -24.03
C SER A 254 -1.09 8.99 -23.66
N GLY A 255 -2.06 8.74 -24.58
CA GLY A 255 -3.09 7.73 -24.39
C GLY A 255 -2.52 6.31 -24.30
N ASN A 256 -1.56 5.98 -25.15
CA ASN A 256 -0.89 4.67 -25.12
C ASN A 256 -0.08 4.48 -23.83
N SER A 257 0.60 5.53 -23.35
CA SER A 257 1.27 5.50 -22.05
C SER A 257 0.29 5.20 -20.91
N GLY A 258 -0.89 5.81 -20.92
CA GLY A 258 -1.95 5.57 -19.96
C GLY A 258 -2.45 4.12 -19.99
N ILE A 259 -2.60 3.53 -21.18
CA ILE A 259 -3.00 2.12 -21.36
C ILE A 259 -1.92 1.19 -20.76
N MET A 260 -0.63 1.44 -21.03
CA MET A 260 0.46 0.62 -20.53
C MET A 260 0.56 0.67 -19.00
N ILE A 261 0.40 1.85 -18.40
CA ILE A 261 0.35 2.02 -16.95
C ILE A 261 -0.87 1.29 -16.36
N SER A 262 -2.02 1.36 -17.01
CA SER A 262 -3.22 0.64 -16.58
C SER A 262 -3.02 -0.86 -16.64
N LEU A 263 -2.42 -1.39 -17.71
CA LEU A 263 -2.06 -2.80 -17.84
C LEU A 263 -1.10 -3.25 -16.74
N PHE A 264 -0.14 -2.41 -16.39
CA PHE A 264 0.80 -2.67 -15.31
C PHE A 264 0.08 -2.81 -13.95
N PHE A 265 -0.80 -1.89 -13.58
CA PHE A 265 -1.56 -1.97 -12.33
C PHE A 265 -2.57 -3.13 -12.32
N LEU A 266 -3.22 -3.41 -13.46
CA LEU A 266 -4.08 -4.57 -13.61
C LEU A 266 -3.31 -5.89 -13.45
N ALA A 267 -2.09 -5.94 -13.99
CA ALA A 267 -1.21 -7.10 -13.81
C ALA A 267 -0.79 -7.29 -12.35
N ILE A 268 -0.56 -6.22 -11.58
CA ILE A 268 -0.31 -6.30 -10.13
C ILE A 268 -1.54 -6.83 -9.38
N MET A 269 -2.73 -6.46 -9.82
CA MET A 269 -3.99 -6.90 -9.20
C MET A 269 -4.28 -8.39 -9.41
N ALA A 270 -4.02 -8.91 -10.62
CA ALA A 270 -4.44 -10.24 -11.06
C ALA A 270 -4.00 -11.39 -10.11
N PRO A 271 -2.74 -11.47 -9.63
CA PRO A 271 -2.31 -12.51 -8.70
C PRO A 271 -3.09 -12.53 -7.39
N GLY A 272 -3.66 -11.40 -6.95
CA GLY A 272 -4.41 -11.32 -5.70
C GLY A 272 -5.59 -12.30 -5.62
N PHE A 273 -6.17 -12.68 -6.76
CA PHE A 273 -7.28 -13.63 -6.83
C PHE A 273 -6.84 -15.09 -6.83
N ILE A 274 -5.65 -15.38 -7.36
CA ILE A 274 -5.12 -16.75 -7.58
C ILE A 274 -3.83 -17.01 -6.81
N LEU A 275 -3.50 -16.20 -5.80
CA LEU A 275 -2.21 -16.23 -5.10
C LEU A 275 -1.87 -17.60 -4.52
N ASN A 276 -2.86 -18.25 -3.86
CA ASN A 276 -2.62 -19.56 -3.26
C ASN A 276 -2.30 -20.61 -4.33
N GLN A 277 -2.98 -20.59 -5.47
CA GLN A 277 -2.72 -21.50 -6.59
C GLN A 277 -1.30 -21.31 -7.15
N ILE A 278 -0.85 -20.05 -7.27
CA ILE A 278 0.52 -19.73 -7.73
C ILE A 278 1.54 -20.24 -6.72
N VAL A 279 1.30 -20.01 -5.42
CA VAL A 279 2.22 -20.45 -4.36
C VAL A 279 2.29 -21.97 -4.28
N ASP A 280 1.15 -22.67 -4.41
CA ASP A 280 1.08 -24.13 -4.39
C ASP A 280 1.78 -24.73 -5.62
N LEU A 281 1.62 -24.12 -6.80
CA LEU A 281 2.24 -24.58 -8.06
C LEU A 281 3.76 -24.38 -8.06
N LEU A 282 4.23 -23.19 -7.66
CA LEU A 282 5.66 -22.81 -7.73
C LEU A 282 6.45 -23.18 -6.47
N GLY A 283 5.78 -23.37 -5.35
CA GLY A 283 6.37 -23.79 -4.08
C GLY A 283 7.56 -22.92 -3.64
N LYS A 284 8.68 -23.57 -3.31
CA LYS A 284 9.91 -22.88 -2.87
C LYS A 284 10.56 -22.00 -3.95
N LYS A 285 10.26 -22.24 -5.22
CA LYS A 285 10.84 -21.54 -6.38
C LYS A 285 10.09 -20.23 -6.73
N THR A 286 8.98 -19.92 -6.07
CA THR A 286 8.16 -18.72 -6.34
C THR A 286 9.01 -17.45 -6.42
N LYS A 287 9.92 -17.23 -5.46
CA LYS A 287 10.80 -16.05 -5.46
C LYS A 287 11.65 -15.95 -6.73
N PHE A 288 12.22 -17.08 -7.16
CA PHE A 288 13.09 -17.14 -8.33
C PHE A 288 12.30 -16.79 -9.61
N TYR A 289 11.14 -17.41 -9.81
CA TYR A 289 10.31 -17.14 -10.98
C TYR A 289 9.76 -15.71 -11.01
N CYS A 290 9.42 -15.14 -9.84
CA CYS A 290 9.01 -13.72 -9.77
C CYS A 290 10.15 -12.77 -10.15
N LEU A 291 11.38 -12.99 -9.64
CA LEU A 291 12.53 -12.17 -10.03
C LEU A 291 12.88 -12.33 -11.51
N LEU A 292 12.83 -13.55 -12.03
CA LEU A 292 13.03 -13.81 -13.46
C LEU A 292 11.97 -13.10 -14.31
N SER A 293 10.71 -13.11 -13.88
CA SER A 293 9.61 -12.40 -14.55
C SER A 293 9.83 -10.88 -14.54
N ILE A 294 10.28 -10.29 -13.42
CA ILE A 294 10.63 -8.87 -13.36
C ILE A 294 11.76 -8.56 -14.33
N ALA A 295 12.84 -9.36 -14.31
CA ALA A 295 13.99 -9.17 -15.17
C ALA A 295 13.62 -9.25 -16.67
N LEU A 296 12.84 -10.27 -17.06
CA LEU A 296 12.33 -10.41 -18.41
C LEU A 296 11.41 -9.27 -18.80
N GLY A 297 10.52 -8.84 -17.90
CA GLY A 297 9.62 -7.72 -18.13
C GLY A 297 10.37 -6.41 -18.36
N MET A 298 11.36 -6.11 -17.51
CA MET A 298 12.22 -4.93 -17.67
C MET A 298 13.05 -4.99 -18.96
N LEU A 299 13.60 -6.16 -19.31
CA LEU A 299 14.33 -6.36 -20.55
C LEU A 299 13.45 -6.08 -21.77
N LEU A 300 12.21 -6.59 -21.76
CA LEU A 300 11.25 -6.33 -22.84
C LEU A 300 10.94 -4.84 -22.97
N ILE A 301 10.74 -4.13 -21.85
CA ILE A 301 10.48 -2.68 -21.86
C ILE A 301 11.66 -1.91 -22.44
N LEU A 302 12.89 -2.27 -22.07
CA LEU A 302 14.10 -1.55 -22.47
C LEU A 302 14.50 -1.78 -23.95
N ILE A 303 14.32 -3.02 -24.45
CA ILE A 303 14.78 -3.37 -25.81
C ILE A 303 13.69 -3.09 -26.85
N SER A 304 12.43 -3.19 -26.47
CA SER A 304 11.32 -3.12 -27.41
C SER A 304 10.92 -1.68 -27.75
N ARG A 305 10.68 -1.46 -29.05
CA ARG A 305 10.13 -0.21 -29.57
C ARG A 305 8.69 -0.37 -30.05
N THR A 306 8.03 -1.47 -29.71
CA THR A 306 6.65 -1.75 -30.08
C THR A 306 5.76 -1.76 -28.84
N GLU A 307 4.57 -1.15 -28.95
CA GLU A 307 3.62 -1.03 -27.83
C GLU A 307 3.27 -2.39 -27.21
N TRP A 308 3.04 -3.40 -28.02
CA TRP A 308 2.68 -4.75 -27.56
C TRP A 308 3.74 -5.39 -26.68
N LEU A 309 5.00 -5.27 -27.03
CA LEU A 309 6.10 -5.85 -26.26
C LEU A 309 6.37 -5.06 -24.98
N ILE A 310 6.22 -3.75 -25.01
CA ILE A 310 6.27 -2.90 -23.80
C ILE A 310 5.12 -3.28 -22.87
N GLY A 311 3.89 -3.44 -23.40
CA GLY A 311 2.73 -3.89 -22.64
C GLY A 311 2.93 -5.28 -22.02
N LEU A 312 3.51 -6.22 -22.76
CA LEU A 312 3.88 -7.54 -22.25
C LEU A 312 4.91 -7.44 -21.12
N GLY A 313 5.90 -6.56 -21.26
CA GLY A 313 6.89 -6.27 -20.20
C GLY A 313 6.25 -5.71 -18.94
N CYS A 314 5.27 -4.81 -19.08
CA CYS A 314 4.47 -4.28 -17.98
C CYS A 314 3.67 -5.39 -17.28
N ILE A 315 3.08 -6.32 -18.04
CA ILE A 315 2.35 -7.47 -17.48
C ILE A 315 3.27 -8.37 -16.69
N PHE A 316 4.45 -8.76 -17.23
CA PHE A 316 5.39 -9.62 -16.52
C PHE A 316 5.90 -8.98 -15.23
N THR A 317 6.26 -7.70 -15.27
CA THR A 317 6.77 -6.98 -14.10
C THR A 317 5.69 -6.79 -13.05
N GLY A 318 4.49 -6.33 -13.45
CA GLY A 318 3.36 -6.11 -12.57
C GLY A 318 2.86 -7.40 -11.92
N PHE A 319 2.68 -8.47 -12.70
CA PHE A 319 2.22 -9.77 -12.20
C PHE A 319 3.17 -10.33 -11.14
N ALA A 320 4.47 -10.29 -11.39
CA ALA A 320 5.47 -10.78 -10.44
C ALA A 320 5.43 -10.00 -9.11
N TYR A 321 5.29 -8.67 -9.16
CA TYR A 321 5.16 -7.86 -7.96
C TYR A 321 3.88 -8.13 -7.19
N GLY A 322 2.77 -8.33 -7.89
CA GLY A 322 1.49 -8.72 -7.30
C GLY A 322 1.55 -10.06 -6.53
N VAL A 323 2.51 -10.93 -6.85
CA VAL A 323 2.83 -12.15 -6.09
C VAL A 323 3.78 -11.85 -4.92
N ILE A 324 4.83 -11.05 -5.15
CA ILE A 324 5.87 -10.78 -4.15
C ILE A 324 5.31 -10.07 -2.92
N GLN A 325 4.51 -9.01 -3.13
CA GLN A 325 4.03 -8.14 -2.05
C GLN A 325 3.24 -8.91 -0.97
N PRO A 326 2.16 -9.64 -1.27
CA PRO A 326 1.40 -10.36 -0.25
C PRO A 326 2.19 -11.50 0.39
N ILE A 327 3.11 -12.15 -0.34
CA ILE A 327 4.00 -13.16 0.22
C ILE A 327 5.01 -12.54 1.20
N ALA A 328 5.53 -11.36 0.90
CA ALA A 328 6.42 -10.64 1.82
C ALA A 328 5.68 -10.32 3.12
N TYR A 329 4.44 -9.84 3.04
CA TYR A 329 3.61 -9.55 4.22
C TYR A 329 3.30 -10.83 5.01
N ASP A 330 2.88 -11.93 4.36
CA ASP A 330 2.63 -13.20 5.06
C ASP A 330 3.89 -13.73 5.76
N LYS A 331 5.05 -13.69 5.10
CA LYS A 331 6.30 -14.10 5.71
C LYS A 331 6.69 -13.23 6.88
N THR A 332 6.47 -11.92 6.79
CA THR A 332 6.75 -10.96 7.88
C THR A 332 5.97 -11.32 9.13
N THR A 333 4.71 -11.73 9.01
CA THR A 333 3.90 -12.11 10.19
C THR A 333 4.47 -13.30 10.96
N ARG A 334 5.32 -14.12 10.33
CA ARG A 334 5.97 -15.28 10.94
C ARG A 334 7.32 -14.94 11.60
N THR A 335 7.83 -13.72 11.40
CA THR A 335 9.11 -13.27 11.97
C THR A 335 8.97 -12.58 13.33
N ALA A 336 7.76 -12.41 13.82
CA ALA A 336 7.49 -11.68 15.06
C ALA A 336 6.45 -12.42 15.91
N ILE A 337 6.54 -12.24 17.23
CA ILE A 337 5.51 -12.69 18.17
C ILE A 337 4.20 -11.92 17.90
N PRO A 338 3.03 -12.47 18.25
CA PRO A 338 1.73 -11.88 17.92
C PRO A 338 1.57 -10.40 18.27
N SER A 339 2.09 -9.97 19.40
CA SER A 339 2.05 -8.56 19.86
C SER A 339 2.87 -7.60 18.98
N LYS A 340 3.88 -8.10 18.27
CA LYS A 340 4.82 -7.31 17.46
C LYS A 340 4.68 -7.46 15.96
N VAL A 341 3.72 -8.26 15.51
CA VAL A 341 3.46 -8.49 14.08
C VAL A 341 3.19 -7.18 13.34
N THR A 342 2.37 -6.30 13.90
CA THR A 342 2.06 -5.00 13.27
C THR A 342 3.30 -4.11 13.16
N LEU A 343 4.19 -4.13 14.16
CA LEU A 343 5.46 -3.42 14.09
C LEU A 343 6.39 -4.00 13.01
N ALA A 344 6.49 -5.32 12.90
CA ALA A 344 7.29 -5.97 11.86
C ALA A 344 6.75 -5.64 10.46
N LEU A 345 5.43 -5.66 10.28
CA LEU A 345 4.77 -5.24 9.04
C LEU A 345 5.03 -3.76 8.74
N ALA A 346 5.00 -2.89 9.77
CA ALA A 346 5.30 -1.47 9.62
C ALA A 346 6.69 -1.23 9.02
N PHE A 347 7.72 -1.95 9.47
CA PHE A 347 9.07 -1.86 8.90
C PHE A 347 9.12 -2.30 7.43
N VAL A 348 8.48 -3.41 7.08
CA VAL A 348 8.44 -3.90 5.69
C VAL A 348 7.67 -2.92 4.79
N MET A 349 6.55 -2.38 5.25
CA MET A 349 5.76 -1.41 4.49
C MET A 349 6.47 -0.06 4.33
N ALA A 350 7.25 0.37 5.33
CA ALA A 350 8.09 1.57 5.23
C ALA A 350 9.09 1.46 4.06
N MET A 351 9.58 0.26 3.73
CA MET A 351 10.46 0.04 2.57
C MET A 351 9.79 0.38 1.25
N ASN A 352 8.47 0.18 1.13
CA ASN A 352 7.71 0.57 -0.06
C ASN A 352 7.76 2.10 -0.27
N TYR A 353 7.47 2.86 0.78
CA TYR A 353 7.48 4.32 0.70
C TYR A 353 8.90 4.89 0.57
N LEU A 354 9.89 4.22 1.18
CA LEU A 354 11.29 4.56 1.00
C LEU A 354 11.75 4.36 -0.45
N ALA A 355 11.32 3.28 -1.09
CA ALA A 355 11.61 3.02 -2.50
C ALA A 355 10.97 4.09 -3.42
N ILE A 356 9.73 4.50 -3.12
CA ILE A 356 9.04 5.59 -3.83
C ILE A 356 9.82 6.90 -3.67
N LEU A 357 10.26 7.22 -2.46
CA LEU A 357 10.98 8.44 -2.16
C LEU A 357 12.35 8.49 -2.84
N LEU A 358 13.07 7.36 -2.87
CA LEU A 358 14.43 7.29 -3.43
C LEU A 358 14.45 7.20 -4.97
N CYS A 359 13.36 6.74 -5.58
CA CYS A 359 13.31 6.50 -7.02
C CYS A 359 13.72 7.73 -7.86
N PRO A 360 13.21 8.96 -7.65
CA PRO A 360 13.60 10.12 -8.43
C PRO A 360 15.08 10.53 -8.27
N PHE A 361 15.66 10.30 -7.08
CA PHE A 361 17.04 10.72 -6.78
C PHE A 361 18.09 9.80 -7.41
N ILE A 362 17.77 8.52 -7.58
CA ILE A 362 18.75 7.54 -8.11
C ILE A 362 18.73 7.51 -9.65
N ILE A 363 17.60 7.86 -10.27
CA ILE A 363 17.47 7.83 -11.73
C ILE A 363 18.03 9.09 -12.38
N ASN A 364 18.07 10.22 -11.67
CA ASN A 364 18.62 11.48 -12.18
C ASN A 364 20.15 11.60 -12.00
N VAL A 365 20.83 10.51 -11.61
CA VAL A 365 22.28 10.36 -11.57
C VAL A 365 22.72 9.48 -12.74
#